data_b60123e0442c441fa827f65f0e3eff1e
#
_entry.id   b60123e0442c441fa827f65f0e3eff1e
#
_cell.length_a   1.000
_cell.length_b   1.000
_cell.length_c   1.000
_cell.angle_alpha   90.00
_cell.angle_beta   90.00
_cell.angle_gamma   90.00
#
_symmetry.space_group_name_H-M   'P 1'
#
loop_
_entity.id
_entity.type
_entity.pdbx_description
1 polymer ?
#
loop_
_entity_poly.entity_id
_entity_poly.type
_entity_poly.pdbx_seq_one_letter_code
_entity_poly.pdbx_strand_id
1 'polypeptide(L)'
;MPETVEIGLGRSARRGYHLDDIALVPTRRTRGQAAVSTAWQIDAHAFELPLVAAPSDAVVSPASAVEIERLGGLAVLDGEGIWCRYEDADAELAGLTDDTARLQQVYAKPVSPDLLRARLAALRSAGVRVAVRLSPQHTAELAPHALAEGVDLLVIQGTVISAEHVLREDQPGLNLKTFIADLDVPVLVGGVTNYQTALHLMRTGAAGVIIGYGAHLGSTTHSVLGIEVPMATALVDAAAARRDYLDETGGRYVHLVAYGDLATGADIAKALACGADAVMLGEPLASAAESPGGGLYWDATASHPRVPRSAIVDFAAGEPDRPTLEEVLVGPTSDPSGERNLFGAVRRVMGKCGYSTVKEFQKAELIVTTTR
;
A
#
# COMPACT_ATOMS: atom_id res chain seq x y z
N MET A 1 -14.10 -4.91 -25.45
CA MET A 1 -15.02 -4.72 -24.31
C MET A 1 -14.69 -5.80 -23.30
N PRO A 2 -14.72 -5.55 -21.98
CA PRO A 2 -14.49 -6.60 -20.99
C PRO A 2 -15.51 -7.73 -21.15
N GLU A 3 -15.06 -8.97 -20.89
CA GLU A 3 -15.93 -10.15 -20.96
C GLU A 3 -17.04 -10.03 -19.93
N THR A 4 -18.28 -10.13 -20.41
CA THR A 4 -19.47 -10.08 -19.55
C THR A 4 -20.07 -11.48 -19.48
N VAL A 5 -20.27 -11.97 -18.26
CA VAL A 5 -20.79 -13.31 -17.97
C VAL A 5 -22.18 -13.18 -17.36
N GLU A 6 -23.12 -13.99 -17.82
CA GLU A 6 -24.44 -14.09 -17.20
C GLU A 6 -24.34 -14.89 -15.90
N ILE A 7 -24.73 -14.30 -14.78
CA ILE A 7 -24.70 -14.91 -13.43
C ILE A 7 -26.06 -15.42 -12.96
N GLY A 8 -27.09 -15.19 -13.76
CA GLY A 8 -28.44 -15.62 -13.50
C GLY A 8 -29.42 -14.94 -14.45
N LEU A 9 -30.68 -15.35 -14.45
CA LEU A 9 -31.71 -14.88 -15.38
C LEU A 9 -31.82 -13.35 -15.32
N GLY A 10 -31.46 -12.69 -16.43
CA GLY A 10 -31.54 -11.24 -16.58
C GLY A 10 -30.50 -10.44 -15.80
N ARG A 11 -29.43 -11.08 -15.29
CA ARG A 11 -28.33 -10.37 -14.61
C ARG A 11 -26.96 -10.88 -15.07
N SER A 12 -26.13 -9.94 -15.48
CA SER A 12 -24.76 -10.22 -15.89
C SER A 12 -23.75 -9.45 -15.03
N ALA A 13 -22.52 -9.94 -14.99
CA ALA A 13 -21.39 -9.30 -14.35
C ALA A 13 -20.15 -9.34 -15.25
N ARG A 14 -19.24 -8.39 -15.06
CA ARG A 14 -17.95 -8.38 -15.72
C ARG A 14 -17.04 -9.40 -15.05
N ARG A 15 -16.29 -10.18 -15.84
CA ARG A 15 -15.25 -11.06 -15.31
C ARG A 15 -14.07 -10.23 -14.82
N GLY A 16 -13.59 -10.51 -13.61
CA GLY A 16 -12.37 -9.97 -13.05
C GLY A 16 -11.25 -11.03 -13.03
N TYR A 17 -9.99 -10.58 -12.97
CA TYR A 17 -8.80 -11.41 -12.94
C TYR A 17 -7.90 -11.02 -11.77
N HIS A 18 -7.48 -12.01 -10.99
CA HIS A 18 -6.42 -11.89 -10.00
C HIS A 18 -5.04 -11.85 -10.66
N LEU A 19 -4.00 -11.52 -9.91
CA LEU A 19 -2.63 -11.59 -10.42
C LEU A 19 -2.24 -13.03 -10.80
N ASP A 20 -2.80 -14.03 -10.14
CA ASP A 20 -2.56 -15.45 -10.45
C ASP A 20 -3.22 -15.92 -11.74
N ASP A 21 -4.23 -15.21 -12.23
CA ASP A 21 -4.90 -15.51 -13.49
C ASP A 21 -4.11 -15.02 -14.71
N ILE A 22 -3.02 -14.28 -14.49
CA ILE A 22 -2.23 -13.70 -15.57
C ILE A 22 -0.74 -14.09 -15.48
N ALA A 23 -0.08 -14.06 -16.62
CA ALA A 23 1.36 -14.26 -16.73
C ALA A 23 2.00 -13.23 -17.67
N LEU A 24 3.28 -12.94 -17.41
CA LEU A 24 4.11 -12.07 -18.24
C LEU A 24 4.66 -12.83 -19.44
N VAL A 25 4.62 -12.21 -20.63
CA VAL A 25 5.16 -12.77 -21.86
C VAL A 25 6.45 -12.05 -22.25
N PRO A 26 7.60 -12.74 -22.25
CA PRO A 26 8.88 -12.11 -22.65
C PRO A 26 8.94 -11.99 -24.18
N THR A 27 8.71 -10.77 -24.69
CA THR A 27 8.65 -10.50 -26.14
C THR A 27 9.86 -9.72 -26.67
N ARG A 28 10.77 -9.28 -25.78
CA ARG A 28 11.93 -8.45 -26.14
C ARG A 28 13.25 -9.16 -25.84
N ARG A 29 14.34 -8.59 -26.36
CA ARG A 29 15.70 -9.06 -26.03
C ARG A 29 15.95 -8.90 -24.53
N THR A 30 16.41 -9.94 -23.88
CA THR A 30 16.74 -9.95 -22.46
C THR A 30 17.83 -8.94 -22.13
N ARG A 31 17.80 -8.42 -20.91
CA ARG A 31 18.79 -7.51 -20.34
C ARG A 31 19.44 -8.12 -19.10
N GLY A 32 20.69 -7.79 -18.84
CA GLY A 32 21.33 -8.08 -17.57
C GLY A 32 20.72 -7.25 -16.43
N GLN A 33 20.70 -7.75 -15.22
CA GLN A 33 20.12 -7.06 -14.06
C GLN A 33 20.74 -5.68 -13.79
N ALA A 34 22.04 -5.51 -14.09
CA ALA A 34 22.73 -4.23 -13.95
C ALA A 34 22.20 -3.12 -14.90
N ALA A 35 21.47 -3.50 -15.95
CA ALA A 35 20.84 -2.56 -16.89
C ALA A 35 19.38 -2.27 -16.55
N VAL A 36 18.90 -2.72 -15.38
CA VAL A 36 17.50 -2.57 -14.94
C VAL A 36 17.44 -1.73 -13.68
N SER A 37 16.68 -0.64 -13.75
CA SER A 37 16.34 0.20 -12.60
C SER A 37 14.91 -0.04 -12.17
N THR A 38 14.71 -0.25 -10.87
CA THR A 38 13.40 -0.28 -10.21
C THR A 38 13.03 1.05 -9.61
N ALA A 39 13.88 2.08 -9.76
CA ALA A 39 13.66 3.39 -9.18
C ALA A 39 12.29 3.97 -9.52
N TRP A 40 11.70 4.62 -8.55
CA TRP A 40 10.43 5.28 -8.61
C TRP A 40 10.54 6.69 -8.04
N GLN A 41 9.74 7.61 -8.53
CA GLN A 41 9.71 8.98 -8.05
C GLN A 41 8.26 9.43 -7.91
N ILE A 42 7.93 10.07 -6.80
CA ILE A 42 6.67 10.77 -6.59
C ILE A 42 6.97 12.19 -6.15
N ASP A 43 6.45 13.16 -6.89
CA ASP A 43 6.78 14.56 -6.73
C ASP A 43 8.31 14.77 -6.73
N ALA A 44 8.87 15.45 -5.72
CA ALA A 44 10.31 15.68 -5.56
C ALA A 44 11.06 14.48 -4.94
N HIS A 45 10.36 13.43 -4.49
CA HIS A 45 10.96 12.32 -3.74
C HIS A 45 11.25 11.13 -4.64
N ALA A 46 12.53 10.75 -4.72
CA ALA A 46 13.00 9.58 -5.46
C ALA A 46 13.36 8.43 -4.52
N PHE A 47 13.06 7.20 -4.95
CA PHE A 47 13.27 5.94 -4.23
C PHE A 47 13.92 4.91 -5.15
N GLU A 48 14.85 4.11 -4.61
CA GLU A 48 15.50 3.02 -5.36
C GLU A 48 14.55 1.84 -5.63
N LEU A 49 13.60 1.63 -4.69
CA LEU A 49 12.57 0.60 -4.80
C LEU A 49 11.20 1.25 -4.96
N PRO A 50 10.32 0.71 -5.83
CA PRO A 50 8.94 1.14 -5.95
C PRO A 50 8.11 0.54 -4.79
N LEU A 51 8.53 0.82 -3.57
CA LEU A 51 8.03 0.28 -2.32
C LEU A 51 7.49 1.38 -1.42
N VAL A 52 6.28 1.19 -0.98
CA VAL A 52 5.67 1.87 0.17
C VAL A 52 5.41 0.80 1.24
N ALA A 53 6.05 0.89 2.40
CA ALA A 53 5.69 0.02 3.52
C ALA A 53 4.34 0.46 4.08
N ALA A 54 3.42 -0.50 4.20
CA ALA A 54 2.05 -0.25 4.64
C ALA A 54 2.00 0.35 6.04
N PRO A 55 1.10 1.32 6.30
CA PRO A 55 0.99 2.00 7.58
C PRO A 55 0.36 1.12 8.65
N SER A 56 1.01 0.00 8.96
CA SER A 56 0.64 -0.93 10.02
C SER A 56 1.64 -0.84 11.15
N ASP A 57 1.16 -0.78 12.39
CA ASP A 57 2.03 -0.85 13.57
C ASP A 57 2.81 -2.18 13.67
N ALA A 58 2.36 -3.20 12.95
CA ALA A 58 3.07 -4.47 12.84
C ALA A 58 4.32 -4.38 11.95
N VAL A 59 4.40 -3.37 11.07
CA VAL A 59 5.44 -3.23 10.03
C VAL A 59 6.30 -1.99 10.24
N VAL A 60 5.65 -0.85 10.53
CA VAL A 60 6.34 0.44 10.59
C VAL A 60 6.41 0.97 12.01
N SER A 61 7.64 1.09 12.49
CA SER A 61 8.04 1.84 13.68
C SER A 61 9.03 2.94 13.28
N PRO A 62 9.38 3.88 14.16
CA PRO A 62 10.47 4.80 13.89
C PRO A 62 11.79 4.10 13.53
N ALA A 63 12.09 2.93 14.13
CA ALA A 63 13.29 2.16 13.87
C ALA A 63 13.24 1.44 12.51
N SER A 64 12.15 0.68 12.22
CA SER A 64 12.03 -0.02 10.95
C SER A 64 11.90 0.94 9.76
N ALA A 65 11.37 2.15 9.96
CA ALA A 65 11.31 3.18 8.92
C ALA A 65 12.70 3.59 8.43
N VAL A 66 13.67 3.71 9.34
CA VAL A 66 15.07 4.00 8.98
C VAL A 66 15.66 2.89 8.11
N GLU A 67 15.39 1.64 8.46
CA GLU A 67 15.90 0.50 7.71
C GLU A 67 15.23 0.37 6.34
N ILE A 68 13.90 0.57 6.24
CA ILE A 68 13.17 0.56 4.97
C ILE A 68 13.70 1.64 4.03
N GLU A 69 13.98 2.84 4.55
CA GLU A 69 14.54 3.92 3.73
C GLU A 69 15.99 3.64 3.32
N ARG A 70 16.81 3.08 4.20
CA ARG A 70 18.17 2.63 3.87
C ARG A 70 18.16 1.64 2.70
N LEU A 71 17.15 0.78 2.64
CA LEU A 71 16.96 -0.19 1.55
C LEU A 71 16.31 0.40 0.29
N GLY A 72 15.94 1.69 0.33
CA GLY A 72 15.45 2.45 -0.83
C GLY A 72 13.93 2.49 -0.99
N GLY A 73 13.15 2.11 0.03
CA GLY A 73 11.69 2.21 0.08
C GLY A 73 11.20 3.44 0.84
N LEU A 74 9.89 3.64 0.86
CA LEU A 74 9.19 4.64 1.68
C LEU A 74 8.45 3.94 2.81
N ALA A 75 8.71 4.32 4.07
CA ALA A 75 7.92 3.89 5.21
C ALA A 75 6.81 4.90 5.52
N VAL A 76 5.59 4.41 5.78
CA VAL A 76 4.46 5.25 6.18
C VAL A 76 4.06 4.91 7.62
N LEU A 77 4.24 5.85 8.54
CA LEU A 77 3.81 5.69 9.93
C LEU A 77 2.27 5.76 9.99
N ASP A 78 1.64 4.89 10.79
CA ASP A 78 0.21 5.08 11.13
C ASP A 78 0.06 6.19 12.17
N GLY A 79 -0.42 7.35 11.76
CA GLY A 79 -0.68 8.49 12.64
C GLY A 79 -1.79 8.25 13.66
N GLU A 80 -2.55 7.17 13.50
CA GLU A 80 -3.59 6.72 14.43
C GLU A 80 -3.21 5.40 15.12
N GLY A 81 -1.99 4.94 14.93
CA GLY A 81 -1.47 3.70 15.43
C GLY A 81 -1.04 3.73 16.90
N ILE A 82 -0.50 2.63 17.37
CA ILE A 82 -0.03 2.41 18.75
C ILE A 82 1.08 3.40 19.09
N TRP A 83 1.96 3.71 18.13
CA TRP A 83 3.04 4.68 18.27
C TRP A 83 2.55 6.09 18.64
N CYS A 84 1.35 6.44 18.22
CA CYS A 84 0.73 7.74 18.49
C CYS A 84 -0.25 7.71 19.67
N ARG A 85 -0.35 6.57 20.40
CA ARG A 85 -1.23 6.38 21.56
C ARG A 85 -0.48 6.13 22.87
N TYR A 86 0.72 5.55 22.76
CA TYR A 86 1.52 5.13 23.92
C TYR A 86 2.92 5.70 23.86
N GLU A 87 3.44 6.14 25.00
CA GLU A 87 4.84 6.56 25.12
C GLU A 87 5.76 5.36 24.92
N ASP A 88 5.47 4.24 25.58
CA ASP A 88 6.15 2.96 25.41
C ASP A 88 5.31 2.05 24.50
N ALA A 89 5.41 2.29 23.20
CA ALA A 89 4.71 1.51 22.19
C ALA A 89 5.30 0.10 22.04
N ASP A 90 6.62 -0.06 22.26
CA ASP A 90 7.27 -1.36 22.18
C ASP A 90 6.74 -2.34 23.25
N ALA A 91 6.50 -1.85 24.47
CA ALA A 91 5.90 -2.68 25.52
C ALA A 91 4.47 -3.14 25.19
N GLU A 92 3.66 -2.27 24.57
CA GLU A 92 2.31 -2.63 24.14
C GLU A 92 2.33 -3.63 22.99
N LEU A 93 3.23 -3.46 22.03
CA LEU A 93 3.39 -4.39 20.88
C LEU A 93 3.88 -5.75 21.34
N ALA A 94 4.88 -5.81 22.25
CA ALA A 94 5.39 -7.06 22.80
C ALA A 94 4.33 -7.87 23.57
N GLY A 95 3.27 -7.22 24.04
CA GLY A 95 2.13 -7.86 24.73
C GLY A 95 1.01 -8.32 23.81
N LEU A 96 1.13 -8.13 22.49
CA LEU A 96 0.13 -8.56 21.52
C LEU A 96 0.33 -10.03 21.15
N THR A 97 -0.79 -10.68 20.90
CA THR A 97 -0.92 -12.03 20.36
C THR A 97 -1.94 -12.00 19.22
N ASP A 98 -2.36 -13.14 18.74
CA ASP A 98 -3.49 -13.29 17.80
C ASP A 98 -4.88 -12.94 18.39
N ASP A 99 -4.92 -12.46 19.64
CA ASP A 99 -6.16 -12.04 20.31
C ASP A 99 -6.67 -10.68 19.81
N THR A 100 -7.68 -10.71 18.96
CA THR A 100 -8.36 -9.52 18.44
C THR A 100 -8.94 -8.64 19.55
N ALA A 101 -9.40 -9.21 20.68
CA ALA A 101 -9.96 -8.41 21.78
C ALA A 101 -8.86 -7.58 22.46
N ARG A 102 -7.65 -8.14 22.62
CA ARG A 102 -6.50 -7.40 23.13
C ARG A 102 -6.11 -6.28 22.19
N LEU A 103 -6.06 -6.54 20.88
CA LEU A 103 -5.79 -5.51 19.87
C LEU A 103 -6.79 -4.35 19.95
N GLN A 104 -8.08 -4.66 20.07
CA GLN A 104 -9.13 -3.63 20.23
C GLN A 104 -8.94 -2.80 21.50
N GLN A 105 -8.54 -3.42 22.62
CA GLN A 105 -8.25 -2.69 23.87
C GLN A 105 -7.09 -1.70 23.70
N VAL A 106 -6.03 -2.11 23.02
CA VAL A 106 -4.89 -1.25 22.76
C VAL A 106 -5.30 -0.05 21.91
N TYR A 107 -6.07 -0.25 20.86
CA TYR A 107 -6.56 0.84 20.02
C TYR A 107 -7.72 1.66 20.63
N ALA A 108 -8.29 1.25 21.76
CA ALA A 108 -9.31 2.03 22.46
C ALA A 108 -8.76 3.31 23.13
N LYS A 109 -7.45 3.37 23.42
CA LYS A 109 -6.80 4.59 23.93
C LYS A 109 -6.83 5.69 22.84
N PRO A 110 -7.21 6.93 23.16
CA PRO A 110 -7.20 8.02 22.19
C PRO A 110 -5.83 8.28 21.58
N VAL A 111 -5.80 8.72 20.35
CA VAL A 111 -4.59 9.24 19.71
C VAL A 111 -4.14 10.50 20.43
N SER A 112 -2.83 10.64 20.67
CA SER A 112 -2.22 11.83 21.25
C SER A 112 -1.54 12.65 20.14
N PRO A 113 -2.01 13.87 19.84
CA PRO A 113 -1.35 14.76 18.90
C PRO A 113 0.11 15.06 19.28
N ASP A 114 0.43 15.07 20.58
CA ASP A 114 1.79 15.30 21.06
C ASP A 114 2.71 14.12 20.74
N LEU A 115 2.23 12.88 20.93
CA LEU A 115 2.97 11.68 20.53
C LEU A 115 3.12 11.61 18.99
N LEU A 116 2.08 11.92 18.24
CA LEU A 116 2.17 12.01 16.78
C LEU A 116 3.30 12.96 16.38
N ARG A 117 3.32 14.19 16.89
CA ARG A 117 4.41 15.15 16.62
C ARG A 117 5.78 14.61 17.02
N ALA A 118 5.89 14.04 18.23
CA ALA A 118 7.14 13.48 18.72
C ALA A 118 7.70 12.36 17.83
N ARG A 119 6.83 11.46 17.30
CA ARG A 119 7.24 10.38 16.39
C ARG A 119 7.69 10.92 15.03
N LEU A 120 6.96 11.89 14.47
CA LEU A 120 7.34 12.53 13.20
C LEU A 120 8.66 13.30 13.33
N ALA A 121 8.85 14.04 14.43
CA ALA A 121 10.13 14.71 14.75
C ALA A 121 11.28 13.71 14.89
N ALA A 122 11.05 12.54 15.48
CA ALA A 122 12.05 11.47 15.58
C ALA A 122 12.46 10.94 14.21
N LEU A 123 11.51 10.66 13.31
CA LEU A 123 11.78 10.27 11.94
C LEU A 123 12.61 11.32 11.20
N ARG A 124 12.20 12.59 11.29
CA ARG A 124 12.96 13.70 10.70
C ARG A 124 14.39 13.80 11.24
N SER A 125 14.55 13.64 12.56
CA SER A 125 15.87 13.68 13.19
C SER A 125 16.77 12.51 12.77
N ALA A 126 16.17 11.38 12.39
CA ALA A 126 16.88 10.24 11.82
C ALA A 126 17.29 10.47 10.35
N GLY A 127 16.82 11.58 9.71
CA GLY A 127 17.19 11.93 8.35
C GLY A 127 16.41 11.16 7.28
N VAL A 128 15.31 10.49 7.66
CA VAL A 128 14.44 9.75 6.73
C VAL A 128 13.27 10.61 6.26
N ARG A 129 12.68 10.26 5.12
CA ARG A 129 11.47 10.91 4.62
C ARG A 129 10.29 10.62 5.55
N VAL A 130 9.61 11.69 5.94
CA VAL A 130 8.52 11.61 6.91
C VAL A 130 7.20 11.45 6.18
N ALA A 131 6.67 10.23 6.17
CA ALA A 131 5.35 9.94 5.63
C ALA A 131 4.43 9.44 6.74
N VAL A 132 3.18 9.92 6.74
CA VAL A 132 2.19 9.55 7.75
C VAL A 132 0.83 9.26 7.11
N ARG A 133 0.17 8.23 7.62
CA ARG A 133 -1.19 7.86 7.25
C ARG A 133 -2.17 8.40 8.25
N LEU A 134 -3.28 8.96 7.75
CA LEU A 134 -4.47 9.32 8.52
C LEU A 134 -5.71 8.72 7.88
N SER A 135 -6.69 8.36 8.69
CA SER A 135 -8.00 7.97 8.18
C SER A 135 -8.79 9.21 7.70
N PRO A 136 -9.72 9.06 6.76
CA PRO A 136 -10.58 10.17 6.34
C PRO A 136 -11.36 10.81 7.50
N GLN A 137 -11.66 10.02 8.55
CA GLN A 137 -12.42 10.47 9.73
C GLN A 137 -11.64 11.42 10.62
N HIS A 138 -10.34 11.23 10.75
CA HIS A 138 -9.50 12.01 11.67
C HIS A 138 -8.53 12.96 10.95
N THR A 139 -8.56 12.99 9.60
CA THR A 139 -7.66 13.84 8.81
C THR A 139 -7.81 15.31 9.17
N ALA A 140 -9.03 15.82 9.31
CA ALA A 140 -9.26 17.24 9.63
C ALA A 140 -8.66 17.63 10.99
N GLU A 141 -8.67 16.71 11.96
CA GLU A 141 -8.14 16.93 13.31
C GLU A 141 -6.62 16.76 13.36
N LEU A 142 -6.08 15.68 12.77
CA LEU A 142 -4.68 15.29 12.96
C LEU A 142 -3.72 15.88 11.93
N ALA A 143 -4.20 16.16 10.70
CA ALA A 143 -3.32 16.67 9.65
C ALA A 143 -2.61 17.98 9.99
N PRO A 144 -3.24 18.97 10.67
CA PRO A 144 -2.52 20.17 11.07
C PRO A 144 -1.30 19.90 11.96
N HIS A 145 -1.39 18.90 12.85
CA HIS A 145 -0.28 18.49 13.72
C HIS A 145 0.85 17.81 12.92
N ALA A 146 0.49 16.97 11.97
CA ALA A 146 1.47 16.30 11.09
C ALA A 146 2.18 17.31 10.17
N LEU A 147 1.43 18.21 9.54
CA LEU A 147 1.95 19.25 8.64
C LEU A 147 2.89 20.22 9.38
N ALA A 148 2.57 20.58 10.63
CA ALA A 148 3.43 21.43 11.45
C ALA A 148 4.81 20.82 11.72
N GLU A 149 4.92 19.49 11.76
CA GLU A 149 6.20 18.77 11.86
C GLU A 149 6.90 18.61 10.50
N GLY A 150 6.31 19.12 9.40
CA GLY A 150 6.89 19.14 8.07
C GLY A 150 6.98 17.76 7.44
N VAL A 151 5.89 17.02 7.37
CA VAL A 151 5.83 15.75 6.65
C VAL A 151 6.16 15.93 5.16
N ASP A 152 6.84 14.95 4.58
CA ASP A 152 7.20 14.95 3.15
C ASP A 152 6.09 14.37 2.28
N LEU A 153 5.21 13.53 2.86
CA LEU A 153 4.09 12.91 2.18
C LEU A 153 2.97 12.57 3.16
N LEU A 154 1.73 12.90 2.78
CA LEU A 154 0.53 12.54 3.54
C LEU A 154 -0.22 11.40 2.83
N VAL A 155 -0.65 10.40 3.60
CA VAL A 155 -1.47 9.29 3.10
C VAL A 155 -2.85 9.37 3.76
N ILE A 156 -3.90 9.54 2.96
CA ILE A 156 -5.29 9.48 3.44
C ILE A 156 -5.87 8.15 2.99
N GLN A 157 -5.96 7.22 3.93
CA GLN A 157 -6.32 5.84 3.61
C GLN A 157 -7.45 5.31 4.49
N GLY A 158 -8.46 4.75 3.82
CA GLY A 158 -9.53 3.96 4.43
C GLY A 158 -9.81 2.70 3.61
N THR A 159 -10.67 1.81 4.10
CA THR A 159 -11.00 0.55 3.42
C THR A 159 -11.65 0.80 2.06
N VAL A 160 -12.65 1.68 2.02
CA VAL A 160 -13.27 2.17 0.78
C VAL A 160 -13.40 3.67 0.93
N ILE A 161 -12.80 4.41 0.01
CA ILE A 161 -12.78 5.88 0.07
C ILE A 161 -13.37 6.47 -1.21
N SER A 162 -14.01 7.62 -1.06
CA SER A 162 -14.50 8.44 -2.16
C SER A 162 -13.96 9.87 -2.02
N ALA A 163 -14.07 10.66 -3.08
CA ALA A 163 -13.60 12.04 -3.08
C ALA A 163 -14.30 12.92 -2.01
N GLU A 164 -15.50 12.53 -1.63
CA GLU A 164 -16.28 13.17 -0.57
C GLU A 164 -16.95 12.09 0.27
N HIS A 165 -16.72 12.13 1.58
CA HIS A 165 -17.39 11.25 2.53
C HIS A 165 -18.60 11.97 3.11
N VAL A 166 -19.80 11.50 2.78
CA VAL A 166 -21.04 12.08 3.29
C VAL A 166 -21.33 11.50 4.67
N LEU A 167 -21.27 12.37 5.68
CA LEU A 167 -21.71 12.08 7.03
C LEU A 167 -23.19 12.45 7.20
N ARG A 168 -23.64 12.61 8.45
CA ARG A 168 -24.96 13.18 8.73
C ARG A 168 -25.01 14.64 8.29
N GLU A 169 -26.21 15.16 8.01
CA GLU A 169 -26.42 16.53 7.52
C GLU A 169 -25.81 17.64 8.41
N ASP A 170 -25.60 17.36 9.70
CA ASP A 170 -25.03 18.27 10.70
C ASP A 170 -23.49 18.16 10.84
N GLN A 171 -22.85 17.23 10.14
CA GLN A 171 -21.40 17.02 10.19
C GLN A 171 -20.79 17.14 8.79
N PRO A 172 -19.98 18.17 8.53
CA PRO A 172 -19.27 18.25 7.26
C PRO A 172 -18.27 17.11 7.14
N GLY A 173 -18.43 16.29 6.10
CA GLY A 173 -17.46 15.25 5.73
C GLY A 173 -16.17 15.86 5.17
N LEU A 174 -15.10 15.08 5.17
CA LEU A 174 -13.86 15.47 4.52
C LEU A 174 -14.09 15.56 2.98
N ASN A 175 -13.92 16.76 2.42
CA ASN A 175 -13.85 16.96 0.99
C ASN A 175 -12.37 16.96 0.58
N LEU A 176 -11.92 15.85 -0.05
CA LEU A 176 -10.53 15.66 -0.43
C LEU A 176 -10.02 16.73 -1.40
N LYS A 177 -10.87 17.21 -2.32
CA LYS A 177 -10.46 18.22 -3.31
C LYS A 177 -10.10 19.55 -2.66
N THR A 178 -10.92 20.04 -1.76
CA THR A 178 -10.64 21.30 -1.04
C THR A 178 -9.48 21.11 -0.07
N PHE A 179 -9.42 19.98 0.63
CA PHE A 179 -8.35 19.69 1.56
C PHE A 179 -6.97 19.62 0.87
N ILE A 180 -6.86 18.89 -0.25
CA ILE A 180 -5.59 18.73 -0.97
C ILE A 180 -5.15 20.02 -1.65
N ALA A 181 -6.11 20.84 -2.10
CA ALA A 181 -5.78 22.11 -2.78
C ALA A 181 -5.03 23.11 -1.88
N ASP A 182 -5.17 23.00 -0.57
CA ASP A 182 -4.54 23.89 0.42
C ASP A 182 -3.19 23.35 0.93
N LEU A 183 -2.69 22.21 0.37
CA LEU A 183 -1.47 21.55 0.83
C LEU A 183 -0.30 21.74 -0.16
N ASP A 184 0.88 21.99 0.40
CA ASP A 184 2.14 22.05 -0.34
C ASP A 184 2.87 20.68 -0.39
N VAL A 185 2.30 19.63 0.22
CA VAL A 185 2.88 18.27 0.26
C VAL A 185 2.08 17.31 -0.61
N PRO A 186 2.75 16.33 -1.28
CA PRO A 186 2.04 15.32 -2.05
C PRO A 186 1.15 14.46 -1.16
N VAL A 187 -0.04 14.11 -1.68
CA VAL A 187 -1.01 13.28 -0.97
C VAL A 187 -1.28 12.00 -1.77
N LEU A 188 -1.13 10.84 -1.11
CA LEU A 188 -1.66 9.57 -1.57
C LEU A 188 -3.05 9.36 -0.98
N VAL A 189 -3.99 8.93 -1.80
CA VAL A 189 -5.38 8.68 -1.35
C VAL A 189 -5.84 7.28 -1.76
N GLY A 190 -6.62 6.61 -0.93
CA GLY A 190 -7.19 5.28 -1.24
C GLY A 190 -7.70 4.53 -0.01
N GLY A 191 -8.31 3.30 -0.14
CA GLY A 191 -8.25 2.41 -1.31
C GLY A 191 -9.48 2.49 -2.21
N VAL A 192 -9.22 2.25 -3.45
CA VAL A 192 -10.23 2.10 -4.51
C VAL A 192 -9.85 0.96 -5.45
N THR A 193 -10.82 0.45 -6.23
CA THR A 193 -10.59 -0.75 -7.05
C THR A 193 -11.23 -0.68 -8.44
N ASN A 194 -11.71 0.48 -8.87
CA ASN A 194 -12.37 0.59 -10.18
C ASN A 194 -12.08 1.93 -10.86
N TYR A 195 -12.35 1.98 -12.16
CA TYR A 195 -12.11 3.14 -13.02
C TYR A 195 -12.73 4.43 -12.48
N GLN A 196 -14.03 4.41 -12.11
CA GLN A 196 -14.76 5.63 -11.75
C GLN A 196 -14.22 6.23 -10.45
N THR A 197 -14.04 5.41 -9.42
CA THR A 197 -13.53 5.89 -8.13
C THR A 197 -12.08 6.32 -8.23
N ALA A 198 -11.24 5.62 -9.01
CA ALA A 198 -9.87 6.04 -9.27
C ALA A 198 -9.82 7.41 -9.96
N LEU A 199 -10.62 7.61 -11.03
CA LEU A 199 -10.69 8.88 -11.74
C LEU A 199 -11.19 10.03 -10.83
N HIS A 200 -12.19 9.76 -9.99
CA HIS A 200 -12.67 10.76 -9.02
C HIS A 200 -11.58 11.18 -8.03
N LEU A 201 -10.80 10.22 -7.51
CA LEU A 201 -9.69 10.55 -6.61
C LEU A 201 -8.56 11.30 -7.34
N MET A 202 -8.23 10.97 -8.58
CA MET A 202 -7.26 11.72 -9.38
C MET A 202 -7.67 13.20 -9.54
N ARG A 203 -8.97 13.45 -9.73
CA ARG A 203 -9.54 14.81 -9.87
C ARG A 203 -9.54 15.61 -8.57
N THR A 204 -9.26 15.00 -7.42
CA THR A 204 -9.07 15.74 -6.15
C THR A 204 -7.75 16.50 -6.08
N GLY A 205 -6.81 16.20 -6.98
CA GLY A 205 -5.47 16.78 -6.95
C GLY A 205 -4.43 15.87 -6.26
N ALA A 206 -4.80 14.64 -5.92
CA ALA A 206 -3.86 13.69 -5.34
C ALA A 206 -2.64 13.44 -6.22
N ALA A 207 -1.47 13.25 -5.59
CA ALA A 207 -0.23 12.86 -6.26
C ALA A 207 -0.24 11.37 -6.65
N GLY A 208 -0.99 10.55 -5.91
CA GLY A 208 -1.18 9.14 -6.21
C GLY A 208 -2.45 8.57 -5.61
N VAL A 209 -2.87 7.43 -6.17
CA VAL A 209 -4.07 6.68 -5.75
C VAL A 209 -3.67 5.26 -5.37
N ILE A 210 -4.10 4.81 -4.19
CA ILE A 210 -3.89 3.46 -3.69
C ILE A 210 -4.99 2.57 -4.27
N ILE A 211 -4.58 1.53 -5.01
CA ILE A 211 -5.47 0.58 -5.66
C ILE A 211 -5.47 -0.71 -4.85
N GLY A 212 -6.64 -1.07 -4.34
CA GLY A 212 -6.85 -2.20 -3.44
C GLY A 212 -7.29 -1.79 -2.04
N TYR A 213 -7.62 -2.78 -1.23
CA TYR A 213 -8.18 -2.60 0.13
C TYR A 213 -7.34 -3.26 1.21
N GLY A 214 -6.08 -3.56 0.95
CA GLY A 214 -5.19 -4.21 1.88
C GLY A 214 -4.95 -5.69 1.57
N ALA A 215 -4.15 -6.29 2.41
CA ALA A 215 -3.64 -7.63 2.25
C ALA A 215 -4.76 -8.69 2.29
N HIS A 216 -4.64 -9.71 1.46
CA HIS A 216 -5.65 -10.76 1.32
C HIS A 216 -5.95 -11.49 2.64
N LEU A 217 -4.92 -11.86 3.39
CA LEU A 217 -5.07 -12.59 4.64
C LEU A 217 -5.46 -11.70 5.83
N GLY A 218 -4.95 -10.47 5.88
CA GLY A 218 -5.23 -9.53 6.96
C GLY A 218 -6.54 -8.76 6.77
N SER A 219 -7.01 -8.54 5.53
CA SER A 219 -8.21 -7.75 5.25
C SER A 219 -9.49 -8.56 5.42
N THR A 220 -10.43 -8.00 6.16
CA THR A 220 -11.79 -8.56 6.31
C THR A 220 -12.81 -7.96 5.33
N THR A 221 -12.38 -7.11 4.41
CA THR A 221 -13.27 -6.37 3.50
C THR A 221 -14.09 -7.31 2.61
N HIS A 222 -13.44 -8.31 2.00
CA HIS A 222 -14.13 -9.29 1.18
C HIS A 222 -15.09 -10.15 2.01
N SER A 223 -14.59 -10.75 3.09
CA SER A 223 -15.37 -11.72 3.90
C SER A 223 -16.52 -11.08 4.66
N VAL A 224 -16.36 -9.82 5.13
CA VAL A 224 -17.38 -9.13 5.94
C VAL A 224 -18.29 -8.25 5.11
N LEU A 225 -17.75 -7.53 4.13
CA LEU A 225 -18.51 -6.56 3.33
C LEU A 225 -18.91 -7.09 1.96
N GLY A 226 -18.33 -8.20 1.49
CA GLY A 226 -18.54 -8.72 0.13
C GLY A 226 -17.99 -7.80 -0.96
N ILE A 227 -17.04 -6.92 -0.63
CA ILE A 227 -16.44 -5.97 -1.56
C ILE A 227 -15.08 -6.48 -1.97
N GLU A 228 -14.93 -6.79 -3.26
CA GLU A 228 -13.69 -7.21 -3.87
C GLU A 228 -13.69 -6.87 -5.36
N VAL A 229 -12.55 -6.45 -5.87
CA VAL A 229 -12.23 -6.46 -7.30
C VAL A 229 -10.85 -7.08 -7.45
N PRO A 230 -10.70 -8.17 -8.22
CA PRO A 230 -9.41 -8.83 -8.43
C PRO A 230 -8.33 -7.85 -8.89
N MET A 231 -7.14 -7.95 -8.31
CA MET A 231 -6.09 -6.92 -8.36
C MET A 231 -5.63 -6.60 -9.79
N ALA A 232 -5.45 -7.59 -10.66
CA ALA A 232 -5.05 -7.33 -12.05
C ALA A 232 -6.09 -6.45 -12.77
N THR A 233 -7.38 -6.76 -12.59
CA THR A 233 -8.48 -5.97 -13.16
C THR A 233 -8.53 -4.57 -12.56
N ALA A 234 -8.41 -4.44 -11.24
CA ALA A 234 -8.45 -3.14 -10.55
C ALA A 234 -7.33 -2.21 -11.05
N LEU A 235 -6.11 -2.73 -11.20
CA LEU A 235 -4.95 -1.96 -11.69
C LEU A 235 -5.11 -1.53 -13.13
N VAL A 236 -5.56 -2.41 -14.02
CA VAL A 236 -5.77 -2.09 -15.44
C VAL A 236 -6.87 -1.04 -15.60
N ASP A 237 -7.95 -1.12 -14.83
CA ASP A 237 -9.01 -0.12 -14.80
C ASP A 237 -8.50 1.24 -14.30
N ALA A 238 -7.73 1.26 -13.21
CA ALA A 238 -7.13 2.48 -12.69
C ALA A 238 -6.09 3.08 -13.65
N ALA A 239 -5.32 2.23 -14.36
CA ALA A 239 -4.40 2.69 -15.39
C ALA A 239 -5.13 3.29 -16.60
N ALA A 240 -6.33 2.79 -16.93
CA ALA A 240 -7.20 3.42 -17.93
C ALA A 240 -7.68 4.79 -17.45
N ALA A 241 -8.18 4.89 -16.20
CA ALA A 241 -8.58 6.16 -15.59
C ALA A 241 -7.44 7.19 -15.60
N ARG A 242 -6.20 6.76 -15.29
CA ARG A 242 -5.02 7.63 -15.34
C ARG A 242 -4.74 8.15 -16.75
N ARG A 243 -4.89 7.33 -17.81
CA ARG A 243 -4.73 7.79 -19.19
C ARG A 243 -5.72 8.87 -19.53
N ASP A 244 -7.00 8.66 -19.22
CA ASP A 244 -8.04 9.64 -19.48
C ASP A 244 -7.84 10.92 -18.68
N TYR A 245 -7.36 10.82 -17.43
CA TYR A 245 -7.01 11.99 -16.61
C TYR A 245 -5.80 12.76 -17.14
N LEU A 246 -4.79 12.08 -17.69
CA LEU A 246 -3.67 12.70 -18.38
C LEU A 246 -4.13 13.54 -19.58
N ASP A 247 -5.04 12.98 -20.39
CA ASP A 247 -5.61 13.66 -21.55
C ASP A 247 -6.48 14.85 -21.12
N GLU A 248 -7.33 14.66 -20.09
CA GLU A 248 -8.20 15.69 -19.52
C GLU A 248 -7.42 16.90 -18.98
N THR A 249 -6.25 16.67 -18.39
CA THR A 249 -5.46 17.70 -17.69
C THR A 249 -4.29 18.24 -18.50
N GLY A 250 -4.06 17.72 -19.69
CA GLY A 250 -2.91 18.09 -20.51
C GLY A 250 -1.56 17.61 -19.95
N GLY A 251 -1.54 16.50 -19.21
CA GLY A 251 -0.31 15.83 -18.81
C GLY A 251 -0.05 15.70 -17.31
N ARG A 252 -1.02 16.00 -16.44
CA ARG A 252 -0.85 15.77 -14.99
C ARG A 252 -0.83 14.28 -14.69
N TYR A 253 0.33 13.80 -14.21
CA TYR A 253 0.51 12.39 -13.87
C TYR A 253 0.08 12.11 -12.43
N VAL A 254 -0.67 11.03 -12.21
CA VAL A 254 -1.05 10.51 -10.89
C VAL A 254 -0.51 9.10 -10.74
N HIS A 255 0.22 8.84 -9.68
CA HIS A 255 0.82 7.54 -9.41
C HIS A 255 -0.23 6.53 -8.96
N LEU A 256 -0.03 5.26 -9.36
CA LEU A 256 -0.85 4.13 -8.88
C LEU A 256 0.01 3.28 -7.95
N VAL A 257 -0.47 3.12 -6.72
CA VAL A 257 0.18 2.27 -5.70
C VAL A 257 -0.70 1.06 -5.46
N ALA A 258 -0.24 -0.12 -5.85
CA ALA A 258 -0.99 -1.37 -5.65
C ALA A 258 -0.93 -1.79 -4.18
N TYR A 259 -2.08 -2.15 -3.58
CA TYR A 259 -2.16 -2.60 -2.19
C TYR A 259 -3.12 -3.78 -2.03
N GLY A 260 -2.56 -4.97 -1.93
CA GLY A 260 -3.28 -6.24 -1.76
C GLY A 260 -2.78 -7.34 -2.71
N ASP A 261 -2.84 -8.59 -2.27
CA ASP A 261 -2.46 -9.79 -3.03
C ASP A 261 -1.03 -9.76 -3.58
N LEU A 262 -0.08 -9.23 -2.80
CA LEU A 262 1.31 -9.01 -3.19
C LEU A 262 2.24 -9.78 -2.24
N ALA A 263 2.25 -11.10 -2.33
CA ALA A 263 3.09 -11.94 -1.47
C ALA A 263 4.49 -12.19 -2.06
N THR A 264 4.61 -12.26 -3.37
CA THR A 264 5.84 -12.68 -4.05
C THR A 264 6.39 -11.61 -5.00
N GLY A 265 7.67 -11.73 -5.36
CA GLY A 265 8.25 -10.88 -6.39
C GLY A 265 7.56 -11.02 -7.76
N ALA A 266 6.94 -12.17 -8.04
CA ALA A 266 6.14 -12.38 -9.25
C ALA A 266 4.85 -11.53 -9.23
N ASP A 267 4.16 -11.47 -8.08
CA ASP A 267 2.94 -10.66 -7.95
C ASP A 267 3.25 -9.18 -8.10
N ILE A 268 4.33 -8.72 -7.45
CA ILE A 268 4.82 -7.35 -7.62
C ILE A 268 5.10 -7.04 -9.10
N ALA A 269 5.81 -7.92 -9.80
CA ALA A 269 6.12 -7.73 -11.22
C ALA A 269 4.84 -7.67 -12.08
N LYS A 270 3.86 -8.53 -11.83
CA LYS A 270 2.56 -8.51 -12.53
C LYS A 270 1.78 -7.24 -12.23
N ALA A 271 1.76 -6.77 -10.96
CA ALA A 271 1.11 -5.53 -10.57
C ALA A 271 1.72 -4.31 -11.29
N LEU A 272 3.06 -4.23 -11.36
CA LEU A 272 3.74 -3.18 -12.12
C LEU A 272 3.40 -3.25 -13.62
N ALA A 273 3.38 -4.44 -14.20
CA ALA A 273 3.00 -4.63 -15.61
C ALA A 273 1.53 -4.26 -15.87
N CYS A 274 0.62 -4.44 -14.91
CA CYS A 274 -0.76 -4.00 -14.99
C CYS A 274 -0.94 -2.47 -14.87
N GLY A 275 0.14 -1.74 -14.56
CA GLY A 275 0.13 -0.27 -14.56
C GLY A 275 0.43 0.40 -13.23
N ALA A 276 0.73 -0.33 -12.16
CA ALA A 276 1.21 0.26 -10.91
C ALA A 276 2.58 0.94 -11.10
N ASP A 277 2.80 2.02 -10.40
CA ASP A 277 4.10 2.71 -10.34
C ASP A 277 4.91 2.24 -9.13
N ALA A 278 4.22 1.86 -8.06
CA ALA A 278 4.79 1.31 -6.84
C ALA A 278 3.81 0.31 -6.21
N VAL A 279 4.29 -0.42 -5.21
CA VAL A 279 3.48 -1.36 -4.43
C VAL A 279 3.54 -0.97 -2.95
N MET A 280 2.41 -1.12 -2.25
CA MET A 280 2.34 -1.02 -0.80
C MET A 280 2.36 -2.42 -0.21
N LEU A 281 3.38 -2.72 0.59
CA LEU A 281 3.58 -4.03 1.19
C LEU A 281 3.38 -3.97 2.71
N GLY A 282 2.60 -4.89 3.23
CA GLY A 282 2.40 -5.10 4.66
C GLY A 282 2.84 -6.49 5.08
N GLU A 283 2.09 -7.51 4.69
CA GLU A 283 2.32 -8.93 5.07
C GLU A 283 3.76 -9.42 4.81
N PRO A 284 4.35 -9.22 3.62
CA PRO A 284 5.71 -9.69 3.37
C PRO A 284 6.74 -9.06 4.33
N LEU A 285 6.53 -7.80 4.72
CA LEU A 285 7.44 -7.11 5.61
C LEU A 285 7.27 -7.53 7.08
N ALA A 286 6.07 -7.98 7.48
CA ALA A 286 5.79 -8.41 8.84
C ALA A 286 6.63 -9.63 9.26
N SER A 287 7.06 -10.48 8.31
CA SER A 287 7.94 -11.62 8.57
C SER A 287 9.34 -11.21 9.01
N ALA A 288 9.79 -9.99 8.67
CA ALA A 288 11.15 -9.54 8.93
C ALA A 288 11.44 -9.33 10.43
N ALA A 289 12.69 -9.57 10.82
CA ALA A 289 13.16 -9.46 12.21
C ALA A 289 13.02 -8.03 12.75
N GLU A 290 13.20 -7.02 11.90
CA GLU A 290 13.12 -5.60 12.25
C GLU A 290 11.68 -5.09 12.33
N SER A 291 10.69 -5.89 11.91
CA SER A 291 9.28 -5.50 11.98
C SER A 291 8.76 -5.60 13.42
N PRO A 292 8.14 -4.51 13.93
CA PRO A 292 7.80 -4.38 15.35
C PRO A 292 6.69 -5.35 15.81
N GLY A 293 5.88 -5.87 14.89
CA GLY A 293 4.84 -6.85 15.17
C GLY A 293 5.35 -8.24 15.54
N GLY A 294 6.67 -8.48 15.51
CA GLY A 294 7.25 -9.76 15.93
C GLY A 294 6.87 -10.95 15.05
N GLY A 295 6.45 -10.72 13.80
CA GLY A 295 5.90 -11.72 12.87
C GLY A 295 4.39 -11.67 12.76
N LEU A 296 3.70 -11.03 13.69
CA LEU A 296 2.27 -10.75 13.56
C LEU A 296 2.03 -9.64 12.54
N TYR A 297 0.93 -9.74 11.81
CA TYR A 297 0.46 -8.69 10.91
C TYR A 297 -1.02 -8.38 11.17
N TRP A 298 -1.36 -7.10 11.13
CA TRP A 298 -2.72 -6.57 11.04
C TRP A 298 -2.72 -5.27 10.26
N ASP A 299 -3.81 -4.99 9.58
CA ASP A 299 -3.95 -3.78 8.76
C ASP A 299 -4.21 -2.53 9.62
N ALA A 300 -3.84 -1.35 9.14
CA ALA A 300 -4.11 -0.07 9.81
C ALA A 300 -5.60 0.16 10.12
N THR A 301 -6.51 -0.48 9.37
CA THR A 301 -7.94 -0.41 9.63
C THR A 301 -8.38 -1.15 10.89
N ALA A 302 -7.50 -1.96 11.50
CA ALA A 302 -7.72 -2.59 12.81
C ALA A 302 -7.91 -1.57 13.95
N SER A 303 -7.43 -0.34 13.78
CA SER A 303 -7.58 0.73 14.76
C SER A 303 -9.03 1.15 15.06
N HIS A 304 -10.01 0.65 14.32
CA HIS A 304 -11.41 0.99 14.55
C HIS A 304 -11.99 0.24 15.76
N PRO A 305 -12.50 0.95 16.80
CA PRO A 305 -12.83 0.33 18.10
C PRO A 305 -14.09 -0.54 18.09
N ARG A 306 -14.93 -0.47 17.05
CA ARG A 306 -16.25 -1.12 17.06
C ARG A 306 -16.37 -2.35 16.17
N VAL A 307 -15.43 -2.56 15.27
CA VAL A 307 -15.51 -3.66 14.27
C VAL A 307 -14.12 -4.22 14.06
N PRO A 308 -13.92 -5.53 14.11
CA PRO A 308 -12.69 -6.13 13.63
C PRO A 308 -12.62 -5.92 12.12
N ARG A 309 -11.77 -4.98 11.68
CA ARG A 309 -11.56 -4.68 10.27
C ARG A 309 -10.34 -5.36 9.69
N SER A 310 -9.58 -6.03 10.54
CA SER A 310 -8.40 -6.80 10.17
C SER A 310 -8.36 -8.07 11.01
N ALA A 311 -7.96 -9.17 10.40
CA ALA A 311 -7.52 -10.34 11.13
C ALA A 311 -6.06 -10.14 11.55
N ILE A 312 -5.65 -10.77 12.64
CA ILE A 312 -4.24 -10.89 13.00
C ILE A 312 -3.74 -12.19 12.36
N VAL A 313 -2.66 -12.09 11.60
CA VAL A 313 -2.01 -13.23 10.93
C VAL A 313 -0.60 -13.36 11.46
N ASP A 314 -0.19 -14.57 11.82
CA ASP A 314 1.17 -14.87 12.29
C ASP A 314 2.00 -15.43 11.12
N PHE A 315 2.92 -14.62 10.63
CA PHE A 315 3.88 -14.98 9.57
C PHE A 315 5.20 -15.57 10.12
N ALA A 316 5.37 -15.58 11.45
CA ALA A 316 6.55 -16.16 12.11
C ALA A 316 6.27 -17.55 12.71
N ALA A 317 5.03 -18.05 12.61
CA ALA A 317 4.65 -19.32 13.19
C ALA A 317 5.53 -20.48 12.69
N GLY A 318 6.39 -20.99 13.57
CA GLY A 318 7.29 -22.09 13.26
C GLY A 318 8.66 -21.69 12.68
N GLU A 319 8.95 -20.42 12.51
CA GLU A 319 10.27 -19.93 12.09
C GLU A 319 11.06 -19.35 13.27
N PRO A 320 12.08 -20.06 13.80
CA PRO A 320 12.90 -19.54 14.92
C PRO A 320 13.80 -18.37 14.50
N ASP A 321 14.24 -18.34 13.25
CA ASP A 321 15.09 -17.30 12.68
C ASP A 321 14.31 -16.54 11.59
N ARG A 322 13.80 -15.36 11.94
CA ARG A 322 13.12 -14.51 10.98
C ARG A 322 14.13 -13.87 10.01
N PRO A 323 13.78 -13.72 8.71
CA PRO A 323 14.63 -13.02 7.75
C PRO A 323 14.81 -11.56 8.13
N THR A 324 15.87 -10.92 7.65
CA THR A 324 16.01 -9.47 7.73
C THR A 324 15.16 -8.76 6.66
N LEU A 325 14.83 -7.48 6.85
CA LEU A 325 14.22 -6.65 5.81
C LEU A 325 15.04 -6.65 4.52
N GLU A 326 16.37 -6.66 4.63
CA GLU A 326 17.26 -6.75 3.47
C GLU A 326 17.07 -8.06 2.71
N GLU A 327 16.98 -9.20 3.40
CA GLU A 327 16.72 -10.50 2.77
C GLU A 327 15.34 -10.54 2.10
N VAL A 328 14.32 -10.01 2.76
CA VAL A 328 12.96 -9.94 2.20
C VAL A 328 12.92 -9.06 0.96
N LEU A 329 13.53 -7.89 0.99
CA LEU A 329 13.39 -6.89 -0.08
C LEU A 329 14.37 -7.09 -1.24
N VAL A 330 15.66 -7.26 -0.95
CA VAL A 330 16.72 -7.21 -1.97
C VAL A 330 17.62 -8.43 -2.01
N GLY A 331 17.52 -9.31 -0.99
CA GLY A 331 18.28 -10.56 -0.92
C GLY A 331 19.75 -10.37 -0.50
N PRO A 332 20.59 -11.39 -0.67
CA PRO A 332 20.28 -12.67 -1.31
C PRO A 332 19.44 -13.62 -0.44
N THR A 333 18.80 -14.60 -1.06
CA THR A 333 18.09 -15.66 -0.36
C THR A 333 18.28 -17.01 -1.02
N SER A 334 18.20 -18.08 -0.23
CA SER A 334 18.10 -19.48 -0.72
C SER A 334 16.67 -20.00 -0.73
N ASP A 335 15.70 -19.20 -0.27
CA ASP A 335 14.29 -19.55 -0.24
C ASP A 335 13.70 -19.59 -1.67
N PRO A 336 13.10 -20.71 -2.10
CA PRO A 336 12.52 -20.85 -3.42
C PRO A 336 11.06 -20.39 -3.52
N SER A 337 10.42 -19.97 -2.43
CA SER A 337 9.00 -19.58 -2.40
C SER A 337 8.68 -18.36 -3.27
N GLY A 338 9.64 -17.44 -3.41
CA GLY A 338 9.44 -16.13 -4.05
C GLY A 338 8.98 -15.03 -3.10
N GLU A 339 8.82 -15.33 -1.81
CA GLU A 339 8.41 -14.40 -0.76
C GLU A 339 9.58 -13.59 -0.21
N ARG A 340 10.81 -13.96 -0.55
CA ARG A 340 12.05 -13.25 -0.21
C ARG A 340 12.77 -12.75 -1.46
N ASN A 341 13.64 -11.74 -1.30
CA ASN A 341 14.34 -11.08 -2.40
C ASN A 341 13.37 -10.53 -3.46
N LEU A 342 12.30 -9.90 -2.98
CA LEU A 342 11.15 -9.46 -3.78
C LEU A 342 11.56 -8.56 -4.95
N PHE A 343 12.35 -7.52 -4.69
CA PHE A 343 12.76 -6.57 -5.74
C PHE A 343 13.95 -7.07 -6.57
N GLY A 344 14.75 -7.99 -6.05
CA GLY A 344 15.71 -8.73 -6.86
C GLY A 344 15.01 -9.60 -7.91
N ALA A 345 13.91 -10.25 -7.53
CA ALA A 345 13.06 -11.01 -8.47
C ALA A 345 12.40 -10.08 -9.50
N VAL A 346 11.82 -8.94 -9.08
CA VAL A 346 11.24 -7.92 -9.98
C VAL A 346 12.27 -7.45 -11.00
N ARG A 347 13.49 -7.08 -10.55
CA ARG A 347 14.58 -6.64 -11.44
C ARG A 347 14.94 -7.73 -12.45
N ARG A 348 14.95 -8.99 -12.01
CA ARG A 348 15.22 -10.13 -12.87
C ARG A 348 14.11 -10.34 -13.91
N VAL A 349 12.85 -10.25 -13.51
CA VAL A 349 11.69 -10.39 -14.43
C VAL A 349 11.71 -9.28 -15.47
N MET A 350 11.89 -8.02 -15.07
CA MET A 350 12.01 -6.88 -16.01
C MET A 350 13.11 -7.12 -17.03
N GLY A 351 14.29 -7.57 -16.58
CA GLY A 351 15.41 -7.92 -17.48
C GLY A 351 15.08 -9.08 -18.42
N LYS A 352 14.39 -10.12 -17.95
CA LYS A 352 13.96 -11.25 -18.79
C LYS A 352 12.92 -10.84 -19.84
N CYS A 353 12.01 -9.93 -19.49
CA CYS A 353 11.05 -9.34 -20.43
C CYS A 353 11.65 -8.23 -21.32
N GLY A 354 12.91 -7.82 -21.07
CA GLY A 354 13.65 -6.88 -21.92
C GLY A 354 13.39 -5.41 -21.65
N TYR A 355 12.99 -5.05 -20.43
CA TYR A 355 12.71 -3.69 -20.00
C TYR A 355 13.76 -3.18 -19.02
N SER A 356 14.02 -1.85 -19.05
CA SER A 356 15.06 -1.20 -18.24
C SER A 356 14.49 -0.43 -17.05
N THR A 357 13.25 0.04 -17.14
CA THR A 357 12.60 0.86 -16.12
C THR A 357 11.19 0.36 -15.83
N VAL A 358 10.65 0.68 -14.65
CA VAL A 358 9.27 0.37 -14.29
C VAL A 358 8.29 0.96 -15.31
N LYS A 359 8.52 2.19 -15.76
CA LYS A 359 7.67 2.88 -16.75
C LYS A 359 7.59 2.15 -18.10
N GLU A 360 8.72 1.61 -18.55
CA GLU A 360 8.74 0.78 -19.76
C GLU A 360 8.07 -0.56 -19.52
N PHE A 361 8.25 -1.14 -18.31
CA PHE A 361 7.72 -2.44 -17.96
C PHE A 361 6.18 -2.48 -17.86
N GLN A 362 5.54 -1.34 -17.61
CA GLN A 362 4.07 -1.19 -17.72
C GLN A 362 3.53 -1.49 -19.13
N LYS A 363 4.40 -1.66 -20.12
CA LYS A 363 4.05 -2.06 -21.51
C LYS A 363 4.31 -3.54 -21.78
N ALA A 364 4.65 -4.33 -20.75
CA ALA A 364 4.88 -5.75 -20.91
C ALA A 364 3.61 -6.46 -21.37
N GLU A 365 3.77 -7.42 -22.26
CA GLU A 365 2.66 -8.24 -22.73
C GLU A 365 2.21 -9.19 -21.63
N LEU A 366 0.90 -9.29 -21.47
CA LEU A 366 0.23 -10.16 -20.51
C LEU A 366 -0.62 -11.18 -21.23
N ILE A 367 -0.71 -12.38 -20.69
CA ILE A 367 -1.62 -13.42 -21.13
C ILE A 367 -2.46 -13.88 -19.94
N VAL A 368 -3.74 -14.15 -20.20
CA VAL A 368 -4.61 -14.83 -19.24
C VAL A 368 -4.29 -16.31 -19.28
N THR A 369 -3.93 -16.87 -18.12
CA THR A 369 -3.70 -18.30 -17.96
C THR A 369 -5.02 -18.97 -17.59
N THR A 370 -5.32 -20.08 -18.23
CA THR A 370 -6.44 -20.92 -17.79
C THR A 370 -6.12 -21.44 -16.40
N THR A 371 -6.96 -21.16 -15.44
CA THR A 371 -6.88 -21.73 -14.08
C THR A 371 -6.70 -23.27 -14.20
N ARG A 372 -5.63 -23.77 -13.61
CA ARG A 372 -5.39 -25.21 -13.50
C ARG A 372 -6.33 -25.82 -12.48
#